data_9e04fad68b296878c241798f61fa60e6
#
_entry.id   9e04fad68b296878c241798f61fa60e6
#
_cell.length_a   1.000
_cell.length_b   1.000
_cell.length_c   1.000
_cell.angle_alpha   90.00
_cell.angle_beta   90.00
_cell.angle_gamma   90.00
#
_symmetry.space_group_name_H-M   'P 1'
#
loop_
_entity.id
_entity.type
_entity.pdbx_description
1 polymer ?
#
loop_
_entity_poly.entity_id
_entity_poly.type
_entity_poly.pdbx_seq_one_letter_code
_entity_poly.pdbx_strand_id
1 'polypeptide(L)'
;NQEEAVKNYIRAVHHGRTNLLMYAVMRFGKTFTALMCAKADSQCRTILVVSGKADVKQEWKKTVESLKNFDGFDFIDTEALARDRNIVENTLERGHRAVVFLTLQDLSGQQIKRRHQEIFNRTWNLLIIDETHYGARAEEYGKVLRLSKNEEKAEAKYNETAEDYDNNKEMKRLRAAVRLHLSGTPYRILMSSEFQKDDIIAFYQFTDIVRDKEQWDARHLHEDDVNEWDNPYFGFPQMVRFAFNVNESSMRKIELLKKDGVEYALNELFRPQSTQKTEDGKHLKFRHEKEVLELLMAIDGSKEDANIFSFLNYDRIKQGKLCRHMVCVLPYRASCDAMETLIATHKDQFKNLSQYVLLNIAGVAHEDYFPNNIDVTNKITACEANDQKTLTLTVNRMLTGATVPEWDTMIYLKDTASPQEYDQAVFRLQNQYVREMTDGKGHSIKYCMKPQTLLVDFEPGRMFRMQEAKSQIYNVNTDKR
;
A
#
# COMPACT_ATOMS: atom_id res chain seq x y z
N ASN A 1 -21.72 1.92 4.52
CA ASN A 1 -20.77 1.61 3.43
C ASN A 1 -20.59 0.09 3.23
N GLN A 2 -20.22 -0.69 4.27
CA GLN A 2 -20.07 -2.14 4.18
C GLN A 2 -21.39 -2.84 3.89
N GLU A 3 -22.46 -2.48 4.62
CA GLU A 3 -23.82 -3.02 4.40
C GLU A 3 -24.33 -2.70 2.99
N GLU A 4 -24.06 -1.50 2.50
CA GLU A 4 -24.40 -1.11 1.13
C GLU A 4 -23.65 -1.96 0.10
N ALA A 5 -22.37 -2.24 0.30
CA ALA A 5 -21.58 -3.11 -0.56
C ALA A 5 -22.18 -4.52 -0.62
N VAL A 6 -22.62 -5.08 0.53
CA VAL A 6 -23.30 -6.39 0.57
C VAL A 6 -24.64 -6.35 -0.16
N LYS A 7 -25.44 -5.30 0.00
CA LYS A 7 -26.71 -5.13 -0.75
C LYS A 7 -26.46 -5.04 -2.26
N ASN A 8 -25.45 -4.28 -2.67
CA ASN A 8 -25.07 -4.16 -4.07
C ASN A 8 -24.58 -5.49 -4.66
N TYR A 9 -23.80 -6.25 -3.89
CA TYR A 9 -23.37 -7.60 -4.26
C TYR A 9 -24.57 -8.50 -4.57
N ILE A 10 -25.52 -8.62 -3.64
CA ILE A 10 -26.71 -9.45 -3.81
C ILE A 10 -27.53 -8.98 -5.02
N ARG A 11 -27.69 -7.66 -5.19
CA ARG A 11 -28.39 -7.11 -6.35
C ARG A 11 -27.70 -7.49 -7.66
N ALA A 12 -26.39 -7.33 -7.74
CA ALA A 12 -25.59 -7.64 -8.93
C ALA A 12 -25.70 -9.14 -9.28
N VAL A 13 -25.55 -10.03 -8.31
CA VAL A 13 -25.69 -11.48 -8.51
C VAL A 13 -27.10 -11.85 -9.00
N HIS A 14 -28.16 -11.27 -8.41
CA HIS A 14 -29.54 -11.50 -8.87
C HIS A 14 -29.79 -11.01 -10.30
N HIS A 15 -29.04 -10.00 -10.76
CA HIS A 15 -29.08 -9.54 -12.16
C HIS A 15 -28.14 -10.33 -13.08
N GLY A 16 -27.61 -11.47 -12.63
CA GLY A 16 -26.73 -12.35 -13.43
C GLY A 16 -25.33 -11.82 -13.64
N ARG A 17 -24.88 -10.84 -12.84
CA ARG A 17 -23.50 -10.37 -12.88
C ARG A 17 -22.58 -11.38 -12.19
N THR A 18 -21.51 -11.75 -12.86
CA THR A 18 -20.61 -12.80 -12.41
C THR A 18 -19.16 -12.33 -12.16
N ASN A 19 -18.84 -11.10 -12.56
CA ASN A 19 -17.50 -10.52 -12.38
C ASN A 19 -17.66 -9.16 -11.70
N LEU A 20 -17.37 -9.10 -10.40
CA LEU A 20 -17.68 -7.97 -9.54
C LEU A 20 -16.43 -7.35 -8.97
N LEU A 21 -16.47 -6.03 -8.71
CA LEU A 21 -15.37 -5.26 -8.14
C LEU A 21 -15.79 -4.58 -6.84
N MET A 22 -15.03 -4.80 -5.77
CA MET A 22 -15.04 -4.00 -4.55
C MET A 22 -13.78 -3.13 -4.54
N TYR A 23 -13.91 -1.88 -4.93
CA TYR A 23 -12.89 -0.89 -4.74
C TYR A 23 -13.09 -0.21 -3.38
N ALA A 24 -12.17 -0.41 -2.48
CA ALA A 24 -12.16 0.29 -1.21
C ALA A 24 -10.74 0.47 -0.69
N VAL A 25 -10.46 1.66 -0.16
CA VAL A 25 -9.17 1.97 0.48
C VAL A 25 -8.89 1.03 1.65
N MET A 26 -7.66 1.05 2.13
CA MET A 26 -7.30 0.29 3.34
C MET A 26 -8.18 0.69 4.53
N ARG A 27 -8.37 -0.23 5.44
CA ARG A 27 -9.24 -0.07 6.65
C ARG A 27 -10.74 -0.02 6.37
N PHE A 28 -11.20 -0.15 5.14
CA PHE A 28 -12.62 -0.36 4.83
C PHE A 28 -13.16 -1.66 5.43
N GLY A 29 -12.30 -2.65 5.66
CA GLY A 29 -12.70 -4.00 6.07
C GLY A 29 -13.12 -4.87 4.89
N LYS A 30 -12.35 -4.83 3.79
CA LYS A 30 -12.63 -5.60 2.56
C LYS A 30 -12.81 -7.08 2.83
N THR A 31 -11.92 -7.68 3.62
CA THR A 31 -11.97 -9.11 4.02
C THR A 31 -13.29 -9.44 4.69
N PHE A 32 -13.67 -8.67 5.71
CA PHE A 32 -14.94 -8.85 6.41
C PHE A 32 -16.14 -8.67 5.46
N THR A 33 -16.14 -7.60 4.67
CA THR A 33 -17.25 -7.29 3.74
C THR A 33 -17.41 -8.35 2.66
N ALA A 34 -16.31 -8.89 2.11
CA ALA A 34 -16.35 -9.96 1.12
C ALA A 34 -16.93 -11.26 1.69
N LEU A 35 -16.57 -11.62 2.93
CA LEU A 35 -17.18 -12.76 3.62
C LEU A 35 -18.65 -12.52 3.98
N MET A 36 -19.05 -11.28 4.30
CA MET A 36 -20.45 -10.92 4.50
C MET A 36 -21.24 -11.01 3.18
N CYS A 37 -20.65 -10.69 2.03
CA CYS A 37 -21.26 -10.95 0.72
C CYS A 37 -21.53 -12.46 0.53
N ALA A 38 -20.52 -13.30 0.82
CA ALA A 38 -20.70 -14.75 0.78
C ALA A 38 -21.77 -15.25 1.76
N LYS A 39 -21.85 -14.67 2.97
CA LYS A 39 -22.86 -15.03 3.98
C LYS A 39 -24.27 -14.66 3.55
N ALA A 40 -24.43 -13.49 2.95
CA ALA A 40 -25.72 -12.97 2.50
C ALA A 40 -26.30 -13.79 1.33
N ASP A 41 -25.44 -14.43 0.53
CA ASP A 41 -25.85 -15.36 -0.51
C ASP A 41 -26.06 -16.76 0.10
N SER A 42 -27.32 -17.19 0.19
CA SER A 42 -27.69 -18.49 0.76
C SER A 42 -27.14 -19.69 -0.03
N GLN A 43 -26.88 -19.51 -1.32
CA GLN A 43 -26.34 -20.56 -2.21
C GLN A 43 -24.80 -20.65 -2.12
N CYS A 44 -24.13 -19.66 -1.55
CA CYS A 44 -22.69 -19.60 -1.46
C CYS A 44 -22.17 -20.46 -0.32
N ARG A 45 -21.80 -21.71 -0.60
CA ARG A 45 -21.24 -22.67 0.39
C ARG A 45 -19.75 -22.90 0.23
N THR A 46 -19.19 -22.64 -0.96
CA THR A 46 -17.76 -22.83 -1.27
C THR A 46 -17.13 -21.51 -1.73
N ILE A 47 -16.17 -21.04 -0.96
CA ILE A 47 -15.46 -19.78 -1.19
C ILE A 47 -13.99 -20.09 -1.42
N LEU A 48 -13.44 -19.66 -2.55
CA LEU A 48 -12.00 -19.71 -2.81
C LEU A 48 -11.44 -18.29 -2.75
N VAL A 49 -10.49 -18.07 -1.87
CA VAL A 49 -9.74 -16.81 -1.76
C VAL A 49 -8.37 -17.02 -2.39
N VAL A 50 -8.01 -16.19 -3.35
CA VAL A 50 -6.69 -16.17 -3.98
C VAL A 50 -6.07 -14.80 -3.75
N SER A 51 -4.89 -14.79 -3.13
CA SER A 51 -4.14 -13.55 -2.88
C SER A 51 -2.75 -13.59 -3.49
N GLY A 52 -2.26 -12.44 -3.97
CA GLY A 52 -0.88 -12.26 -4.40
C GLY A 52 0.14 -12.29 -3.25
N LYS A 53 -0.32 -12.27 -1.99
CA LYS A 53 0.53 -12.15 -0.80
C LYS A 53 0.19 -13.18 0.26
N ALA A 54 1.22 -13.85 0.77
CA ALA A 54 1.08 -14.79 1.87
C ALA A 54 0.76 -14.09 3.21
N ASP A 55 1.22 -12.88 3.40
CA ASP A 55 1.12 -12.13 4.67
C ASP A 55 -0.34 -11.88 5.09
N VAL A 56 -1.28 -11.79 4.14
CA VAL A 56 -2.70 -11.55 4.43
C VAL A 56 -3.45 -12.81 4.90
N LYS A 57 -2.85 -14.01 4.77
CA LYS A 57 -3.45 -15.29 5.20
C LYS A 57 -3.96 -15.21 6.65
N GLN A 58 -3.15 -14.65 7.55
CA GLN A 58 -3.50 -14.56 8.97
C GLN A 58 -4.69 -13.64 9.23
N GLU A 59 -4.85 -12.58 8.45
CA GLU A 59 -6.01 -11.68 8.53
C GLU A 59 -7.29 -12.41 8.11
N TRP A 60 -7.26 -13.14 6.98
CA TRP A 60 -8.38 -13.96 6.53
C TRP A 60 -8.75 -15.03 7.55
N LYS A 61 -7.77 -15.77 8.06
CA LYS A 61 -7.96 -16.80 9.08
C LYS A 61 -8.59 -16.23 10.34
N LYS A 62 -8.01 -15.15 10.88
CA LYS A 62 -8.54 -14.49 12.09
C LYS A 62 -9.97 -14.00 11.88
N THR A 63 -10.28 -13.44 10.71
CA THR A 63 -11.63 -12.95 10.42
C THR A 63 -12.65 -14.08 10.44
N VAL A 64 -12.34 -15.23 9.84
CA VAL A 64 -13.23 -16.40 9.81
C VAL A 64 -13.38 -17.02 11.21
N GLU A 65 -12.27 -17.23 11.93
CA GLU A 65 -12.26 -18.01 13.18
C GLU A 65 -12.64 -17.20 14.44
N SER A 66 -12.46 -15.86 14.43
CA SER A 66 -12.64 -15.05 15.65
C SER A 66 -13.93 -14.25 15.69
N LEU A 67 -14.63 -14.09 14.55
CA LEU A 67 -15.83 -13.26 14.50
C LEU A 67 -17.10 -14.14 14.48
N LYS A 68 -17.99 -13.94 15.45
CA LYS A 68 -19.31 -14.61 15.53
C LYS A 68 -20.15 -14.48 14.26
N ASN A 69 -19.88 -13.47 13.44
CA ASN A 69 -20.52 -13.30 12.13
C ASN A 69 -20.30 -14.50 11.23
N PHE A 70 -19.21 -15.25 11.41
CA PHE A 70 -18.79 -16.35 10.55
C PHE A 70 -18.85 -17.71 11.26
N ASP A 71 -19.64 -17.82 12.33
CA ASP A 71 -19.98 -19.13 12.90
C ASP A 71 -20.54 -20.06 11.81
N GLY A 72 -19.99 -21.25 11.67
CA GLY A 72 -20.31 -22.18 10.58
C GLY A 72 -19.52 -21.97 9.27
N PHE A 73 -18.45 -21.15 9.32
CA PHE A 73 -17.45 -21.07 8.25
C PHE A 73 -16.17 -21.75 8.72
N ASP A 74 -15.58 -22.62 7.91
CA ASP A 74 -14.31 -23.27 8.21
C ASP A 74 -13.22 -22.67 7.31
N PHE A 75 -12.12 -22.20 7.93
CA PHE A 75 -10.94 -21.72 7.18
C PHE A 75 -10.03 -22.90 6.84
N ILE A 76 -9.71 -23.02 5.55
CA ILE A 76 -8.92 -24.14 5.00
C ILE A 76 -7.74 -23.56 4.24
N ASP A 77 -6.52 -23.83 4.70
CA ASP A 77 -5.29 -23.42 4.02
C ASP A 77 -4.62 -24.61 3.29
N THR A 78 -3.48 -24.32 2.64
CA THR A 78 -2.68 -25.31 1.91
C THR A 78 -2.23 -26.48 2.79
N GLU A 79 -1.99 -26.24 4.09
CA GLU A 79 -1.57 -27.29 5.02
C GLU A 79 -2.74 -28.22 5.37
N ALA A 80 -3.92 -27.64 5.57
CA ALA A 80 -5.14 -28.43 5.83
C ALA A 80 -5.52 -29.27 4.61
N LEU A 81 -5.46 -28.70 3.40
CA LEU A 81 -5.66 -29.42 2.13
C LEU A 81 -4.65 -30.56 1.91
N ALA A 82 -3.42 -30.39 2.37
CA ALA A 82 -2.38 -31.41 2.24
C ALA A 82 -2.61 -32.59 3.20
N ARG A 83 -3.22 -32.34 4.38
CA ARG A 83 -3.53 -33.36 5.38
C ARG A 83 -4.77 -34.18 5.03
N ASP A 84 -5.82 -33.51 4.53
CA ASP A 84 -7.08 -34.14 4.17
C ASP A 84 -7.58 -33.61 2.84
N ARG A 85 -7.56 -34.46 1.81
CA ARG A 85 -8.02 -34.09 0.45
C ARG A 85 -9.53 -33.87 0.38
N ASN A 86 -10.30 -34.49 1.27
CA ASN A 86 -11.75 -34.36 1.31
C ASN A 86 -12.23 -33.29 2.30
N ILE A 87 -11.34 -32.45 2.82
CA ILE A 87 -11.66 -31.48 3.88
C ILE A 87 -12.79 -30.53 3.47
N VAL A 88 -12.86 -30.14 2.19
CA VAL A 88 -13.95 -29.28 1.68
C VAL A 88 -15.29 -30.01 1.76
N GLU A 89 -15.35 -31.26 1.27
CA GLU A 89 -16.56 -32.09 1.35
C GLU A 89 -16.96 -32.34 2.80
N ASN A 90 -16.04 -32.73 3.65
CA ASN A 90 -16.28 -32.95 5.06
C ASN A 90 -16.82 -31.71 5.78
N THR A 91 -16.37 -30.51 5.36
CA THR A 91 -16.91 -29.23 5.85
C THR A 91 -18.37 -29.04 5.39
N LEU A 92 -18.66 -29.30 4.12
CA LEU A 92 -20.01 -29.15 3.57
C LEU A 92 -21.00 -30.14 4.16
N GLU A 93 -20.57 -31.39 4.43
CA GLU A 93 -21.40 -32.44 5.06
C GLU A 93 -21.78 -32.06 6.51
N ARG A 94 -20.91 -31.35 7.23
CA ARG A 94 -21.22 -30.79 8.55
C ARG A 94 -22.20 -29.61 8.51
N GLY A 95 -22.61 -29.18 7.33
CA GLY A 95 -23.48 -28.03 7.13
C GLY A 95 -22.74 -26.68 7.16
N HIS A 96 -21.42 -26.70 7.25
CA HIS A 96 -20.58 -25.49 7.26
C HIS A 96 -20.28 -24.99 5.84
N ARG A 97 -19.74 -23.77 5.75
CA ARG A 97 -19.22 -23.18 4.52
C ARG A 97 -17.70 -23.26 4.49
N ALA A 98 -17.16 -23.72 3.37
CA ALA A 98 -15.71 -23.84 3.20
C ALA A 98 -15.10 -22.56 2.66
N VAL A 99 -14.13 -21.98 3.36
CA VAL A 99 -13.32 -20.83 2.93
C VAL A 99 -11.89 -21.33 2.71
N VAL A 100 -11.55 -21.60 1.45
CA VAL A 100 -10.21 -22.04 1.05
C VAL A 100 -9.35 -20.86 0.70
N PHE A 101 -8.18 -20.73 1.30
CA PHE A 101 -7.21 -19.68 1.03
C PHE A 101 -5.97 -20.23 0.34
N LEU A 102 -5.63 -19.66 -0.80
CA LEU A 102 -4.42 -19.97 -1.58
C LEU A 102 -3.71 -18.67 -1.99
N THR A 103 -2.40 -18.77 -2.11
CA THR A 103 -1.62 -17.71 -2.77
C THR A 103 -1.49 -17.98 -4.27
N LEU A 104 -1.14 -16.95 -5.05
CA LEU A 104 -0.81 -17.14 -6.46
C LEU A 104 0.34 -18.14 -6.65
N GLN A 105 1.31 -18.17 -5.73
CA GLN A 105 2.41 -19.14 -5.74
C GLN A 105 1.92 -20.57 -5.54
N ASP A 106 0.90 -20.79 -4.71
CA ASP A 106 0.29 -22.12 -4.51
C ASP A 106 -0.43 -22.62 -5.78
N LEU A 107 -0.80 -21.73 -6.68
CA LEU A 107 -1.46 -22.04 -7.95
C LEU A 107 -0.48 -22.17 -9.12
N SER A 108 0.78 -21.76 -8.96
CA SER A 108 1.83 -21.80 -10.00
C SER A 108 2.67 -23.10 -9.92
N GLY A 109 3.18 -23.54 -11.08
CA GLY A 109 4.07 -24.70 -11.18
C GLY A 109 3.37 -26.08 -11.32
N GLN A 110 4.03 -27.03 -12.01
CA GLN A 110 3.46 -28.35 -12.32
C GLN A 110 3.27 -29.26 -11.08
N GLN A 111 4.16 -29.20 -10.10
CA GLN A 111 4.05 -30.03 -8.89
C GLN A 111 2.91 -29.57 -8.00
N ILE A 112 2.65 -28.29 -7.92
CA ILE A 112 1.61 -27.66 -7.12
C ILE A 112 0.23 -27.97 -7.72
N LYS A 113 0.12 -27.95 -9.04
CA LYS A 113 -1.10 -28.36 -9.77
C LYS A 113 -1.57 -29.79 -9.43
N ARG A 114 -0.65 -30.71 -9.21
CA ARG A 114 -1.00 -32.08 -8.79
C ARG A 114 -1.52 -32.17 -7.36
N ARG A 115 -1.02 -31.32 -6.44
CA ARG A 115 -1.49 -31.24 -5.05
C ARG A 115 -2.88 -30.62 -4.92
N HIS A 116 -3.17 -29.65 -5.78
CA HIS A 116 -4.41 -28.88 -5.76
C HIS A 116 -5.32 -29.15 -6.95
N GLN A 117 -5.23 -30.33 -7.55
CA GLN A 117 -6.03 -30.68 -8.74
C GLN A 117 -7.53 -30.54 -8.49
N GLU A 118 -8.00 -30.83 -7.28
CA GLU A 118 -9.40 -30.70 -6.87
C GLU A 118 -9.87 -29.24 -6.90
N ILE A 119 -9.00 -28.28 -6.58
CA ILE A 119 -9.30 -26.85 -6.65
C ILE A 119 -9.69 -26.42 -8.07
N PHE A 120 -8.97 -26.94 -9.08
CA PHE A 120 -9.23 -26.66 -10.49
C PHE A 120 -10.41 -27.45 -11.07
N ASN A 121 -10.73 -28.60 -10.50
CA ASN A 121 -11.85 -29.44 -10.97
C ASN A 121 -13.19 -29.01 -10.40
N ARG A 122 -13.20 -28.30 -9.27
CA ARG A 122 -14.39 -27.78 -8.62
C ARG A 122 -14.88 -26.48 -9.26
N THR A 123 -16.20 -26.30 -9.33
CA THR A 123 -16.80 -24.98 -9.56
C THR A 123 -17.12 -24.36 -8.20
N TRP A 124 -16.47 -23.26 -7.89
CA TRP A 124 -16.66 -22.50 -6.65
C TRP A 124 -17.92 -21.64 -6.74
N ASN A 125 -18.65 -21.48 -5.64
CA ASN A 125 -19.75 -20.51 -5.63
C ASN A 125 -19.20 -19.08 -5.72
N LEU A 126 -18.14 -18.77 -4.95
CA LEU A 126 -17.49 -17.48 -4.96
C LEU A 126 -15.97 -17.63 -5.04
N LEU A 127 -15.34 -16.97 -6.01
CA LEU A 127 -13.91 -16.77 -6.09
C LEU A 127 -13.60 -15.32 -5.70
N ILE A 128 -12.92 -15.12 -4.59
CA ILE A 128 -12.45 -13.82 -4.15
C ILE A 128 -10.98 -13.68 -4.59
N ILE A 129 -10.70 -12.62 -5.32
CA ILE A 129 -9.36 -12.30 -5.80
C ILE A 129 -8.89 -11.07 -5.06
N ASP A 130 -8.02 -11.27 -4.07
CA ASP A 130 -7.51 -10.22 -3.21
C ASP A 130 -6.25 -9.60 -3.81
N GLU A 131 -6.18 -8.27 -3.84
CA GLU A 131 -5.08 -7.51 -4.44
C GLU A 131 -4.92 -7.79 -5.95
N THR A 132 -6.01 -7.68 -6.71
CA THR A 132 -6.10 -8.00 -8.16
C THR A 132 -5.15 -7.26 -9.08
N HIS A 133 -4.45 -6.27 -8.60
CA HIS A 133 -3.52 -5.49 -9.40
C HIS A 133 -2.26 -6.27 -9.84
N TYR A 134 -2.01 -7.44 -9.28
CA TYR A 134 -0.89 -8.29 -9.67
C TYR A 134 -1.07 -8.99 -11.03
N GLY A 135 -2.12 -8.75 -11.77
CA GLY A 135 -2.38 -9.46 -13.03
C GLY A 135 -2.84 -8.62 -14.22
N ALA A 136 -2.98 -7.30 -14.08
CA ALA A 136 -3.47 -6.46 -15.16
C ALA A 136 -2.33 -5.79 -15.95
N ARG A 137 -2.43 -5.83 -17.28
CA ARG A 137 -1.38 -5.51 -18.25
C ARG A 137 -0.77 -4.11 -18.10
N ALA A 138 0.54 -4.04 -17.95
CA ALA A 138 1.33 -2.80 -17.94
C ALA A 138 1.19 -1.96 -19.24
N GLU A 139 0.94 -2.62 -20.39
CA GLU A 139 0.87 -1.97 -21.71
C GLU A 139 -0.24 -0.95 -21.88
N GLU A 140 -1.42 -1.16 -21.24
CA GLU A 140 -2.55 -0.24 -21.41
C GLU A 140 -2.42 1.02 -20.56
N TYR A 141 -1.66 0.91 -19.48
CA TYR A 141 -1.44 1.98 -18.53
C TYR A 141 -0.52 3.09 -19.07
N GLY A 142 0.55 2.70 -19.74
CA GLY A 142 1.48 3.64 -20.39
C GLY A 142 0.81 4.47 -21.48
N LYS A 143 -0.20 3.93 -22.16
CA LYS A 143 -0.94 4.66 -23.21
C LYS A 143 -1.77 5.81 -22.65
N VAL A 144 -2.37 5.65 -21.48
CA VAL A 144 -3.21 6.70 -20.85
C VAL A 144 -2.36 7.79 -20.24
N LEU A 145 -1.23 7.46 -19.63
CA LEU A 145 -0.33 8.44 -19.02
C LEU A 145 0.58 9.15 -20.03
N ARG A 146 0.55 8.79 -21.32
CA ARG A 146 1.43 9.35 -22.37
C ARG A 146 2.91 9.31 -22.00
N LEU A 147 3.33 8.23 -21.34
CA LEU A 147 4.72 8.03 -21.00
C LEU A 147 5.57 7.82 -22.27
N SER A 148 6.83 8.20 -22.22
CA SER A 148 7.73 7.93 -23.32
C SER A 148 7.90 6.43 -23.53
N LYS A 149 8.06 5.96 -24.78
CA LYS A 149 8.24 4.53 -25.09
C LYS A 149 9.41 3.87 -24.35
N ASN A 150 10.36 4.64 -23.87
CA ASN A 150 11.53 4.16 -23.13
C ASN A 150 11.20 3.95 -21.64
N GLU A 151 10.36 4.79 -21.04
CA GLU A 151 9.88 4.64 -19.68
C GLU A 151 8.93 3.45 -19.57
N GLU A 152 8.03 3.26 -20.55
CA GLU A 152 7.16 2.09 -20.66
C GLU A 152 7.94 0.76 -20.68
N LYS A 153 9.04 0.70 -21.44
CA LYS A 153 9.88 -0.50 -21.51
C LYS A 153 10.67 -0.76 -20.23
N ALA A 154 11.11 0.27 -19.54
CA ALA A 154 11.86 0.14 -18.31
C ALA A 154 10.95 -0.33 -17.16
N GLU A 155 9.73 0.21 -17.03
CA GLU A 155 8.76 -0.21 -16.02
C GLU A 155 8.13 -1.58 -16.32
N ALA A 156 7.79 -1.88 -17.57
CA ALA A 156 7.28 -3.18 -17.96
C ALA A 156 8.28 -4.30 -17.62
N LYS A 157 9.58 -4.07 -17.86
CA LYS A 157 10.63 -5.03 -17.54
C LYS A 157 10.90 -5.20 -16.04
N TYR A 158 10.49 -4.21 -15.21
CA TYR A 158 10.68 -4.23 -13.76
C TYR A 158 9.48 -4.82 -13.00
N ASN A 159 8.26 -4.72 -13.58
CA ASN A 159 7.01 -5.09 -12.92
C ASN A 159 6.39 -6.40 -13.45
N GLU A 160 6.84 -6.92 -14.58
CA GLU A 160 6.45 -8.24 -15.09
C GLU A 160 7.57 -9.25 -14.87
N THR A 161 7.49 -9.96 -13.77
CA THR A 161 8.23 -11.24 -13.69
C THR A 161 7.49 -12.28 -14.54
N ALA A 162 8.22 -13.25 -15.09
CA ALA A 162 7.61 -14.35 -15.84
C ALA A 162 6.55 -15.12 -15.02
N GLU A 163 6.61 -15.03 -13.68
CA GLU A 163 5.65 -15.57 -12.73
C GLU A 163 4.29 -14.88 -12.80
N ASP A 164 4.22 -13.54 -12.98
CA ASP A 164 2.95 -12.80 -13.05
C ASP A 164 2.13 -13.18 -14.30
N TYR A 165 2.80 -13.46 -15.41
CA TYR A 165 2.14 -13.90 -16.64
C TYR A 165 1.55 -15.31 -16.53
N ASP A 166 2.29 -16.25 -15.92
CA ASP A 166 1.82 -17.62 -15.69
C ASP A 166 0.68 -17.67 -14.66
N ASN A 167 0.78 -16.89 -13.60
CA ASN A 167 -0.25 -16.78 -12.55
C ASN A 167 -1.60 -16.29 -13.10
N ASN A 168 -1.58 -15.33 -14.01
CA ASN A 168 -2.80 -14.81 -14.65
C ASN A 168 -3.50 -15.87 -15.52
N LYS A 169 -2.72 -16.71 -16.17
CA LYS A 169 -3.22 -17.83 -17.00
C LYS A 169 -3.86 -18.92 -16.15
N GLU A 170 -3.31 -19.21 -14.97
CA GLU A 170 -3.86 -20.18 -14.03
C GLU A 170 -5.15 -19.69 -13.37
N MET A 171 -5.21 -18.40 -13.04
CA MET A 171 -6.43 -17.78 -12.50
C MET A 171 -7.63 -17.91 -13.45
N LYS A 172 -7.39 -17.85 -14.77
CA LYS A 172 -8.43 -18.05 -15.79
C LYS A 172 -8.97 -19.47 -15.83
N ARG A 173 -8.23 -20.45 -15.31
CA ARG A 173 -8.64 -21.85 -15.25
C ARG A 173 -9.54 -22.18 -14.07
N LEU A 174 -9.54 -21.34 -13.03
CA LEU A 174 -10.43 -21.52 -11.89
C LEU A 174 -11.87 -21.27 -12.29
N ARG A 175 -12.75 -22.22 -11.99
CA ARG A 175 -14.19 -22.13 -12.29
C ARG A 175 -14.92 -21.55 -11.08
N ALA A 176 -15.68 -20.49 -11.28
CA ALA A 176 -16.52 -19.91 -10.23
C ALA A 176 -17.81 -19.37 -10.81
N ALA A 177 -18.91 -19.47 -10.03
CA ALA A 177 -20.19 -18.87 -10.38
C ALA A 177 -20.09 -17.34 -10.33
N VAL A 178 -19.44 -16.81 -9.30
CA VAL A 178 -19.17 -15.37 -9.14
C VAL A 178 -17.69 -15.15 -8.83
N ARG A 179 -17.12 -14.12 -9.43
CA ARG A 179 -15.78 -13.59 -9.10
C ARG A 179 -15.92 -12.24 -8.45
N LEU A 180 -15.31 -12.07 -7.29
CA LEU A 180 -15.26 -10.80 -6.57
C LEU A 180 -13.81 -10.34 -6.45
N HIS A 181 -13.51 -9.26 -7.12
CA HIS A 181 -12.20 -8.62 -7.10
C HIS A 181 -12.13 -7.59 -5.97
N LEU A 182 -11.12 -7.70 -5.10
CA LEU A 182 -10.84 -6.73 -4.05
C LEU A 182 -9.62 -5.91 -4.44
N SER A 183 -9.73 -4.60 -4.36
CA SER A 183 -8.59 -3.71 -4.62
C SER A 183 -8.70 -2.41 -3.85
N GLY A 184 -7.55 -1.94 -3.34
CA GLY A 184 -7.39 -0.56 -2.82
C GLY A 184 -6.97 0.44 -3.89
N THR A 185 -6.48 -0.06 -5.06
CA THR A 185 -5.94 0.74 -6.16
C THR A 185 -6.29 0.09 -7.51
N PRO A 186 -7.55 0.14 -7.94
CA PRO A 186 -8.04 -0.63 -9.08
C PRO A 186 -7.76 0.02 -10.45
N TYR A 187 -6.76 0.90 -10.58
CA TYR A 187 -6.52 1.68 -11.80
C TYR A 187 -6.43 0.82 -13.06
N ARG A 188 -5.64 -0.26 -13.01
CA ARG A 188 -5.45 -1.16 -14.14
C ARG A 188 -6.74 -1.90 -14.52
N ILE A 189 -7.51 -2.28 -13.51
CA ILE A 189 -8.77 -3.02 -13.70
C ILE A 189 -9.82 -2.11 -14.33
N LEU A 190 -9.97 -0.89 -13.84
CA LEU A 190 -10.95 0.06 -14.37
C LEU A 190 -10.62 0.52 -15.79
N MET A 191 -9.34 0.47 -16.17
CA MET A 191 -8.91 0.80 -17.54
C MET A 191 -9.11 -0.33 -18.55
N SER A 192 -9.19 -1.58 -18.08
CA SER A 192 -9.30 -2.75 -18.97
C SER A 192 -10.68 -2.94 -19.55
N SER A 193 -11.67 -2.11 -19.23
CA SER A 193 -13.09 -2.25 -19.60
C SER A 193 -13.71 -3.63 -19.25
N GLU A 194 -13.07 -4.36 -18.34
CA GLU A 194 -13.57 -5.66 -17.86
C GLU A 194 -14.79 -5.51 -16.93
N PHE A 195 -14.99 -4.31 -16.35
CA PHE A 195 -16.07 -4.01 -15.41
C PHE A 195 -16.93 -2.87 -15.92
N GLN A 196 -18.24 -3.06 -15.84
CA GLN A 196 -19.23 -2.00 -16.02
C GLN A 196 -19.54 -1.36 -14.66
N LYS A 197 -20.25 -0.23 -14.67
CA LYS A 197 -20.65 0.47 -13.42
C LYS A 197 -21.41 -0.44 -12.47
N ASP A 198 -22.32 -1.27 -13.01
CA ASP A 198 -23.14 -2.19 -12.22
C ASP A 198 -22.35 -3.39 -11.65
N ASP A 199 -21.13 -3.61 -12.11
CA ASP A 199 -20.23 -4.62 -11.57
C ASP A 199 -19.47 -4.12 -10.33
N ILE A 200 -19.48 -2.79 -10.08
CA ILE A 200 -18.78 -2.16 -8.96
C ILE A 200 -19.70 -2.14 -7.74
N ILE A 201 -19.53 -3.09 -6.84
CA ILE A 201 -20.37 -3.23 -5.64
C ILE A 201 -20.00 -2.24 -4.51
N ALA A 202 -18.77 -1.76 -4.48
CA ALA A 202 -18.33 -0.70 -3.58
C ALA A 202 -17.28 0.17 -4.27
N PHE A 203 -17.40 1.48 -4.03
CA PHE A 203 -16.43 2.47 -4.47
C PHE A 203 -16.18 3.44 -3.31
N TYR A 204 -15.14 3.16 -2.53
CA TYR A 204 -14.87 3.89 -1.28
C TYR A 204 -13.43 4.38 -1.22
N GLN A 205 -13.26 5.69 -1.17
CA GLN A 205 -11.98 6.38 -1.23
C GLN A 205 -11.61 7.01 0.12
N PHE A 206 -10.40 7.53 0.22
CA PHE A 206 -9.97 8.26 1.41
C PHE A 206 -10.79 9.53 1.66
N THR A 207 -11.21 10.20 0.61
CA THR A 207 -12.12 11.36 0.71
C THR A 207 -13.48 10.99 1.31
N ASP A 208 -13.94 9.76 1.10
CA ASP A 208 -15.16 9.26 1.72
C ASP A 208 -14.96 9.05 3.23
N ILE A 209 -13.77 8.59 3.67
CA ILE A 209 -13.44 8.50 5.10
C ILE A 209 -13.51 9.87 5.77
N VAL A 210 -12.90 10.88 5.16
CA VAL A 210 -12.90 12.25 5.71
C VAL A 210 -14.33 12.76 5.85
N ARG A 211 -15.13 12.64 4.78
CA ARG A 211 -16.54 13.05 4.78
C ARG A 211 -17.35 12.30 5.83
N ASP A 212 -17.19 11.00 5.93
CA ASP A 212 -17.96 10.17 6.86
C ASP A 212 -17.55 10.47 8.32
N LYS A 213 -16.27 10.78 8.57
CA LYS A 213 -15.79 11.26 9.88
C LYS A 213 -16.48 12.57 10.27
N GLU A 214 -16.45 13.56 9.37
CA GLU A 214 -17.08 14.87 9.61
C GLU A 214 -18.60 14.75 9.81
N GLN A 215 -19.25 13.89 9.03
CA GLN A 215 -20.70 13.66 9.17
C GLN A 215 -21.05 12.97 10.49
N TRP A 216 -20.21 12.05 10.96
CA TRP A 216 -20.40 11.40 12.22
C TRP A 216 -20.23 12.41 13.38
N ASP A 217 -19.16 13.19 13.36
CA ASP A 217 -18.88 14.24 14.33
C ASP A 217 -20.07 15.24 14.41
N ALA A 218 -20.55 15.70 13.26
CA ALA A 218 -21.67 16.63 13.18
C ALA A 218 -22.99 16.06 13.74
N ARG A 219 -23.18 14.74 13.70
CA ARG A 219 -24.40 14.09 14.19
C ARG A 219 -24.35 13.73 15.67
N HIS A 220 -23.19 13.37 16.19
CA HIS A 220 -23.08 12.70 17.49
C HIS A 220 -22.30 13.46 18.56
N LEU A 221 -21.36 14.35 18.21
CA LEU A 221 -20.52 15.03 19.23
C LEU A 221 -21.27 16.01 20.14
N HIS A 222 -22.55 16.27 19.91
CA HIS A 222 -23.40 17.08 20.79
C HIS A 222 -24.25 16.24 21.74
N GLU A 223 -24.13 14.92 21.71
CA GLU A 223 -24.80 14.00 22.63
C GLU A 223 -23.95 13.89 23.92
N ASP A 224 -24.59 13.93 25.09
CA ASP A 224 -23.93 14.08 26.39
C ASP A 224 -22.93 12.95 26.73
N ASP A 225 -23.16 11.74 26.24
CA ASP A 225 -22.35 10.54 26.53
C ASP A 225 -21.40 10.13 25.40
N VAL A 226 -21.23 10.97 24.36
CA VAL A 226 -20.42 10.65 23.17
C VAL A 226 -19.12 11.42 23.21
N ASN A 227 -18.03 10.68 23.01
CA ASN A 227 -16.68 11.23 22.90
C ASN A 227 -16.20 11.22 21.45
N GLU A 228 -15.21 12.04 21.11
CA GLU A 228 -14.65 12.07 19.76
C GLU A 228 -14.02 10.73 19.34
N TRP A 229 -13.54 9.94 20.31
CA TRP A 229 -12.97 8.62 20.04
C TRP A 229 -13.98 7.50 19.82
N ASP A 230 -15.29 7.78 20.00
CA ASP A 230 -16.37 6.87 19.65
C ASP A 230 -16.65 6.92 18.15
N ASN A 231 -16.15 7.95 17.46
CA ASN A 231 -16.19 8.00 16.00
C ASN A 231 -15.40 6.83 15.41
N PRO A 232 -16.01 5.99 14.54
CA PRO A 232 -15.35 4.85 13.89
C PRO A 232 -14.09 5.24 13.09
N TYR A 233 -13.98 6.51 12.69
CA TYR A 233 -12.87 7.07 11.93
C TYR A 233 -11.89 7.88 12.78
N PHE A 234 -12.01 7.79 14.12
CA PHE A 234 -11.09 8.47 15.03
C PHE A 234 -9.65 8.01 14.80
N GLY A 235 -8.72 8.96 14.79
CA GLY A 235 -7.29 8.67 14.58
C GLY A 235 -6.86 8.56 13.11
N PHE A 236 -7.77 8.67 12.12
CA PHE A 236 -7.34 8.85 10.73
C PHE A 236 -6.67 10.22 10.57
N PRO A 237 -5.38 10.25 10.13
CA PRO A 237 -4.62 11.49 10.07
C PRO A 237 -5.01 12.34 8.86
N GLN A 238 -4.94 13.65 9.03
CA GLN A 238 -5.00 14.59 7.92
C GLN A 238 -3.64 14.60 7.18
N MET A 239 -3.65 14.39 5.87
CA MET A 239 -2.42 14.40 5.07
C MET A 239 -2.10 15.80 4.56
N VAL A 240 -0.94 16.31 4.96
CA VAL A 240 -0.30 17.50 4.39
C VAL A 240 0.65 17.04 3.27
N ARG A 241 0.63 17.73 2.14
CA ARG A 241 1.47 17.40 0.99
C ARG A 241 2.33 18.58 0.59
N PHE A 242 3.64 18.37 0.53
CA PHE A 242 4.58 19.31 -0.04
C PHE A 242 5.00 18.83 -1.43
N ALA A 243 4.67 19.63 -2.44
CA ALA A 243 5.13 19.43 -3.80
C ALA A 243 6.10 20.56 -4.16
N PHE A 244 7.18 20.21 -4.83
CA PHE A 244 8.13 21.18 -5.34
C PHE A 244 7.73 21.57 -6.77
N ASN A 245 7.65 22.87 -7.03
CA ASN A 245 7.52 23.39 -8.38
C ASN A 245 8.90 23.85 -8.85
N VAL A 246 9.24 23.48 -10.07
CA VAL A 246 10.47 23.96 -10.71
C VAL A 246 10.27 25.40 -11.07
N ASN A 247 11.17 26.30 -10.63
CA ASN A 247 11.13 27.69 -11.04
C ASN A 247 11.46 27.85 -12.54
N GLU A 248 11.12 29.00 -13.14
CA GLU A 248 11.30 29.25 -14.59
C GLU A 248 12.74 29.05 -15.07
N SER A 249 13.74 29.44 -14.27
CA SER A 249 15.15 29.28 -14.63
C SER A 249 15.58 27.82 -14.66
N SER A 250 15.09 27.02 -13.72
CA SER A 250 15.33 25.58 -13.67
C SER A 250 14.57 24.84 -14.77
N MET A 251 13.34 25.27 -15.08
CA MET A 251 12.57 24.74 -16.23
C MET A 251 13.33 24.90 -17.53
N ARG A 252 13.87 26.09 -17.81
CA ARG A 252 14.69 26.35 -19.01
C ARG A 252 15.93 25.48 -19.07
N LYS A 253 16.61 25.24 -17.93
CA LYS A 253 17.76 24.34 -17.85
C LYS A 253 17.37 22.89 -18.13
N ILE A 254 16.25 22.42 -17.57
CA ILE A 254 15.70 21.07 -17.81
C ILE A 254 15.35 20.88 -19.27
N GLU A 255 14.72 21.89 -19.92
CA GLU A 255 14.38 21.84 -21.34
C GLU A 255 15.62 21.79 -22.23
N LEU A 256 16.68 22.52 -21.88
CA LEU A 256 17.97 22.44 -22.57
C LEU A 256 18.60 21.07 -22.43
N LEU A 257 18.64 20.52 -21.22
CA LEU A 257 19.18 19.19 -20.96
C LEU A 257 18.38 18.09 -21.69
N LYS A 258 17.05 18.23 -21.77
CA LYS A 258 16.21 17.30 -22.56
C LYS A 258 16.52 17.34 -24.05
N LYS A 259 16.82 18.53 -24.61
CA LYS A 259 17.27 18.68 -26.01
C LYS A 259 18.59 17.98 -26.28
N ASP A 260 19.47 17.94 -25.27
CA ASP A 260 20.77 17.26 -25.32
C ASP A 260 20.66 15.76 -24.97
N GLY A 261 19.44 15.21 -24.83
CA GLY A 261 19.20 13.79 -24.54
C GLY A 261 19.44 13.40 -23.10
N VAL A 262 19.58 14.35 -22.18
CA VAL A 262 19.74 14.13 -20.75
C VAL A 262 18.37 14.17 -20.08
N GLU A 263 17.89 13.01 -19.61
CA GLU A 263 16.70 12.94 -18.77
C GLU A 263 17.05 13.36 -17.34
N TYR A 264 16.41 14.43 -16.87
CA TYR A 264 16.52 14.84 -15.47
C TYR A 264 15.52 14.04 -14.66
N ALA A 265 16.02 12.98 -14.00
CA ALA A 265 15.20 12.04 -13.25
C ALA A 265 15.78 11.85 -11.83
N LEU A 266 14.90 11.70 -10.84
CA LEU A 266 15.28 11.37 -9.45
C LEU A 266 16.07 10.06 -9.39
N ASN A 267 15.69 9.09 -10.20
CA ASN A 267 16.38 7.80 -10.28
C ASN A 267 17.86 7.96 -10.69
N GLU A 268 18.19 8.93 -11.55
CA GLU A 268 19.59 9.23 -11.90
C GLU A 268 20.32 9.95 -10.76
N LEU A 269 19.66 10.93 -10.10
CA LEU A 269 20.26 11.64 -8.96
C LEU A 269 20.66 10.69 -7.85
N PHE A 270 19.79 9.73 -7.54
CA PHE A 270 20.02 8.73 -6.47
C PHE A 270 20.65 7.43 -6.98
N ARG A 271 21.29 7.44 -8.16
CA ARG A 271 21.98 6.27 -8.70
C ARG A 271 23.25 5.97 -7.88
N PRO A 272 23.40 4.75 -7.35
CA PRO A 272 24.63 4.37 -6.65
C PRO A 272 25.79 4.21 -7.62
N GLN A 273 27.01 4.50 -7.14
CA GLN A 273 28.24 4.31 -7.90
C GLN A 273 28.63 2.82 -7.91
N SER A 274 28.66 2.22 -9.08
CA SER A 274 28.84 0.77 -9.25
C SER A 274 30.21 0.24 -8.86
N THR A 275 31.25 1.11 -8.81
CA THR A 275 32.65 0.73 -8.60
C THR A 275 33.09 0.72 -7.14
N GLN A 276 32.32 1.30 -6.22
CA GLN A 276 32.64 1.36 -4.80
C GLN A 276 31.68 0.48 -3.99
N LYS A 277 32.12 -0.70 -3.66
CA LYS A 277 31.41 -1.66 -2.82
C LYS A 277 32.30 -2.13 -1.69
N THR A 278 31.70 -2.47 -0.57
CA THR A 278 32.35 -3.22 0.50
C THR A 278 32.54 -4.68 0.10
N GLU A 279 33.30 -5.47 0.87
CA GLU A 279 33.52 -6.90 0.65
C GLU A 279 32.21 -7.69 0.66
N ASP A 280 31.23 -7.27 1.47
CA ASP A 280 29.87 -7.81 1.55
C ASP A 280 28.91 -7.28 0.44
N GLY A 281 29.42 -6.50 -0.51
CA GLY A 281 28.69 -6.00 -1.67
C GLY A 281 27.88 -4.73 -1.43
N LYS A 282 27.99 -4.10 -0.25
CA LYS A 282 27.30 -2.85 0.09
C LYS A 282 27.85 -1.67 -0.72
N HIS A 283 26.97 -0.81 -1.25
CA HIS A 283 27.35 0.39 -1.99
C HIS A 283 27.64 1.54 -1.01
N LEU A 284 28.77 2.22 -1.19
CA LEU A 284 29.22 3.27 -0.28
C LEU A 284 28.80 4.67 -0.71
N LYS A 285 28.65 4.92 -2.02
CA LYS A 285 28.49 6.26 -2.58
C LYS A 285 27.44 6.35 -3.66
N PHE A 286 26.88 7.55 -3.80
CA PHE A 286 26.11 7.93 -4.97
C PHE A 286 27.02 8.40 -6.12
N ARG A 287 26.54 8.28 -7.35
CA ARG A 287 27.18 8.85 -8.53
C ARG A 287 27.22 10.38 -8.44
N HIS A 288 26.15 10.97 -7.94
CA HIS A 288 25.96 12.41 -7.71
C HIS A 288 25.96 12.74 -6.23
N GLU A 289 26.98 12.23 -5.50
CA GLU A 289 27.07 12.32 -4.03
C GLU A 289 27.00 13.76 -3.52
N LYS A 290 27.65 14.70 -4.22
CA LYS A 290 27.67 16.10 -3.83
C LYS A 290 26.27 16.71 -3.90
N GLU A 291 25.56 16.48 -4.98
CA GLU A 291 24.20 16.98 -5.20
C GLU A 291 23.20 16.37 -4.20
N VAL A 292 23.35 15.08 -3.92
CA VAL A 292 22.52 14.40 -2.89
C VAL A 292 22.80 14.96 -1.51
N LEU A 293 24.08 15.18 -1.16
CA LEU A 293 24.44 15.80 0.12
C LEU A 293 23.90 17.23 0.26
N GLU A 294 24.02 18.05 -0.80
CA GLU A 294 23.48 19.40 -0.81
C GLU A 294 21.96 19.42 -0.64
N LEU A 295 21.24 18.50 -1.30
CA LEU A 295 19.80 18.32 -1.13
C LEU A 295 19.44 17.96 0.32
N LEU A 296 20.14 16.98 0.91
CA LEU A 296 19.90 16.58 2.31
C LEU A 296 20.18 17.71 3.29
N MET A 297 21.27 18.47 3.08
CA MET A 297 21.60 19.63 3.93
C MET A 297 20.56 20.73 3.82
N ALA A 298 19.99 20.94 2.64
CA ALA A 298 18.94 21.93 2.42
C ALA A 298 17.64 21.52 3.15
N ILE A 299 17.16 20.30 2.98
CA ILE A 299 15.95 19.83 3.69
C ILE A 299 16.15 19.76 5.21
N ASP A 300 17.36 19.48 5.65
CA ASP A 300 17.74 19.45 7.07
C ASP A 300 17.79 20.86 7.71
N GLY A 301 17.98 21.90 6.89
CA GLY A 301 18.21 23.27 7.33
C GLY A 301 19.63 23.51 7.85
N SER A 302 20.58 22.64 7.54
CA SER A 302 22.02 22.82 7.82
C SER A 302 22.69 23.74 6.80
N LYS A 303 22.12 23.83 5.59
CA LYS A 303 22.50 24.76 4.53
C LYS A 303 21.25 25.49 4.04
N GLU A 304 21.32 26.81 3.95
CA GLU A 304 20.23 27.59 3.34
C GLU A 304 20.22 27.40 1.83
N ASP A 305 19.02 27.17 1.29
CA ASP A 305 18.77 27.14 -0.16
C ASP A 305 17.51 27.92 -0.47
N ALA A 306 17.59 28.82 -1.46
CA ALA A 306 16.47 29.68 -1.83
C ALA A 306 15.30 28.94 -2.52
N ASN A 307 15.55 27.73 -3.04
CA ASN A 307 14.60 26.96 -3.84
C ASN A 307 14.05 25.73 -3.10
N ILE A 308 14.69 25.31 -2.00
CA ILE A 308 14.33 24.10 -1.26
C ILE A 308 13.90 24.50 0.15
N PHE A 309 12.66 24.16 0.48
CA PHE A 309 12.12 24.38 1.80
C PHE A 309 12.79 23.43 2.83
N SER A 310 13.44 24.02 3.82
CA SER A 310 14.10 23.31 4.92
C SER A 310 13.06 22.74 5.90
N PHE A 311 12.25 21.78 5.48
CA PHE A 311 11.10 21.35 6.25
C PHE A 311 11.45 20.71 7.59
N LEU A 312 12.61 20.06 7.72
CA LEU A 312 13.06 19.51 9.01
C LEU A 312 13.45 20.60 10.03
N ASN A 313 13.71 21.81 9.57
CA ASN A 313 14.01 22.96 10.43
C ASN A 313 12.77 23.84 10.74
N TYR A 314 11.60 23.50 10.21
CA TYR A 314 10.38 24.26 10.43
C TYR A 314 9.85 24.06 11.85
N ASP A 315 9.57 25.18 12.58
CA ASP A 315 9.21 25.14 13.99
C ASP A 315 7.97 24.31 14.30
N ARG A 316 6.95 24.31 13.45
CA ARG A 316 5.77 23.46 13.61
C ARG A 316 6.12 21.97 13.53
N ILE A 317 7.11 21.59 12.71
CA ILE A 317 7.61 20.22 12.60
C ILE A 317 8.45 19.88 13.84
N LYS A 318 9.28 20.81 14.31
CA LYS A 318 10.07 20.62 15.55
C LYS A 318 9.21 20.50 16.79
N GLN A 319 8.14 21.29 16.90
CA GLN A 319 7.19 21.27 18.01
C GLN A 319 6.13 20.21 17.83
N GLY A 320 5.96 19.76 16.59
CA GLY A 320 4.85 18.95 16.17
C GLY A 320 5.06 17.47 16.33
N LYS A 321 4.07 16.79 15.89
CA LYS A 321 3.95 15.36 15.86
C LYS A 321 4.23 14.82 14.44
N LEU A 322 5.04 15.56 13.66
CA LEU A 322 5.50 15.21 12.32
C LEU A 322 7.00 15.02 12.29
N CYS A 323 7.49 14.27 11.32
CA CYS A 323 8.90 13.94 11.13
C CYS A 323 9.53 13.23 12.35
N ARG A 324 8.74 12.44 13.10
CA ARG A 324 9.28 11.56 14.16
C ARG A 324 9.73 10.24 13.57
N HIS A 325 8.86 9.61 12.79
CA HIS A 325 9.12 8.34 12.13
C HIS A 325 8.93 8.50 10.63
N MET A 326 10.04 8.84 9.97
CA MET A 326 10.05 9.10 8.54
C MET A 326 10.34 7.82 7.75
N VAL A 327 9.76 7.71 6.57
CA VAL A 327 10.12 6.73 5.56
C VAL A 327 10.60 7.43 4.29
N CYS A 328 11.78 7.07 3.82
CA CYS A 328 12.40 7.57 2.60
C CYS A 328 12.33 6.50 1.52
N VAL A 329 11.63 6.78 0.43
CA VAL A 329 11.46 5.87 -0.70
C VAL A 329 12.50 6.20 -1.76
N LEU A 330 13.41 5.26 -2.00
CA LEU A 330 14.55 5.38 -2.90
C LEU A 330 14.39 4.49 -4.14
N PRO A 331 15.05 4.80 -5.27
CA PRO A 331 14.86 4.04 -6.50
C PRO A 331 15.49 2.64 -6.47
N TYR A 332 16.62 2.45 -5.78
CA TYR A 332 17.40 1.20 -5.82
C TYR A 332 17.76 0.73 -4.40
N ARG A 333 17.91 -0.59 -4.21
CA ARG A 333 18.41 -1.18 -2.95
C ARG A 333 19.77 -0.59 -2.58
N ALA A 334 20.66 -0.50 -3.55
CA ALA A 334 22.00 0.09 -3.37
C ALA A 334 21.96 1.60 -3.05
N SER A 335 20.88 2.32 -3.42
CA SER A 335 20.67 3.70 -3.01
C SER A 335 20.39 3.81 -1.51
N CYS A 336 19.75 2.80 -0.91
CA CYS A 336 19.53 2.77 0.54
C CYS A 336 20.84 2.61 1.29
N ASP A 337 21.75 1.76 0.79
CA ASP A 337 23.11 1.60 1.38
C ASP A 337 23.94 2.87 1.27
N ALA A 338 23.91 3.50 0.07
CA ALA A 338 24.64 4.76 -0.16
C ALA A 338 24.07 5.90 0.71
N MET A 339 22.76 5.98 0.87
CA MET A 339 22.10 6.98 1.72
C MET A 339 22.47 6.81 3.20
N GLU A 340 22.42 5.57 3.69
CA GLU A 340 22.83 5.25 5.04
C GLU A 340 24.29 5.67 5.29
N THR A 341 25.20 5.32 4.36
CA THR A 341 26.61 5.66 4.44
C THR A 341 26.83 7.18 4.40
N LEU A 342 26.13 7.89 3.50
CA LEU A 342 26.24 9.33 3.35
C LEU A 342 25.82 10.06 4.64
N ILE A 343 24.67 9.70 5.20
CA ILE A 343 24.17 10.33 6.44
C ILE A 343 25.09 10.00 7.61
N ALA A 344 25.57 8.77 7.74
CA ALA A 344 26.48 8.38 8.81
C ALA A 344 27.83 9.10 8.71
N THR A 345 28.40 9.23 7.50
CA THR A 345 29.69 9.88 7.27
C THR A 345 29.65 11.40 7.57
N HIS A 346 28.51 12.04 7.23
CA HIS A 346 28.34 13.48 7.41
C HIS A 346 27.49 13.86 8.61
N LYS A 347 27.32 12.94 9.57
CA LYS A 347 26.43 13.11 10.72
C LYS A 347 26.63 14.44 11.45
N ASP A 348 27.87 14.86 11.66
CA ASP A 348 28.19 16.10 12.38
C ASP A 348 27.81 17.38 11.62
N GLN A 349 27.52 17.28 10.35
CA GLN A 349 27.08 18.40 9.50
C GLN A 349 25.57 18.61 9.51
N PHE A 350 24.80 17.60 9.96
CA PHE A 350 23.35 17.66 10.00
C PHE A 350 22.84 18.11 11.38
N LYS A 351 21.98 19.12 11.41
CA LYS A 351 21.35 19.64 12.63
C LYS A 351 20.22 18.73 13.13
N ASN A 352 19.41 18.23 12.21
CA ASN A 352 18.21 17.46 12.50
C ASN A 352 18.38 15.99 12.15
N LEU A 353 18.87 15.63 10.96
CA LEU A 353 19.06 14.24 10.52
C LEU A 353 20.02 13.46 11.41
N SER A 354 20.98 14.13 12.06
CA SER A 354 21.87 13.49 13.04
C SER A 354 21.16 12.85 14.24
N GLN A 355 19.92 13.26 14.52
CA GLN A 355 19.12 12.78 15.64
C GLN A 355 18.34 11.51 15.34
N TYR A 356 18.30 11.09 14.08
CA TYR A 356 17.50 9.94 13.63
C TYR A 356 18.27 8.63 13.74
N VAL A 357 17.58 7.60 14.21
CA VAL A 357 18.04 6.22 14.07
C VAL A 357 17.75 5.78 12.64
N LEU A 358 18.78 5.42 11.89
CA LEU A 358 18.66 4.97 10.50
C LEU A 358 18.26 3.49 10.49
N LEU A 359 17.23 3.17 9.72
CA LEU A 359 16.70 1.82 9.52
C LEU A 359 16.75 1.48 8.03
N ASN A 360 17.85 0.94 7.55
CA ASN A 360 17.98 0.50 6.17
C ASN A 360 17.35 -0.90 6.03
N ILE A 361 16.14 -0.96 5.51
CA ILE A 361 15.35 -2.21 5.37
C ILE A 361 15.36 -2.81 3.97
N ALA A 362 16.02 -2.15 3.01
CA ALA A 362 16.05 -2.57 1.61
C ALA A 362 17.47 -2.72 1.05
N GLY A 363 18.51 -2.40 1.82
CA GLY A 363 19.90 -2.56 1.42
C GLY A 363 20.32 -4.01 1.17
N VAL A 364 21.55 -4.22 0.72
CA VAL A 364 22.08 -5.55 0.36
C VAL A 364 22.10 -6.50 1.55
N ALA A 365 22.51 -6.02 2.72
CA ALA A 365 22.63 -6.82 3.95
C ALA A 365 21.41 -6.69 4.88
N HIS A 366 20.28 -6.18 4.39
CA HIS A 366 19.11 -5.89 5.24
C HIS A 366 18.47 -7.15 5.84
N GLU A 367 18.60 -8.31 5.20
CA GLU A 367 18.05 -9.58 5.67
C GLU A 367 18.70 -10.04 6.96
N ASP A 368 19.96 -9.69 7.19
CA ASP A 368 20.68 -10.00 8.42
C ASP A 368 20.19 -9.17 9.61
N TYR A 369 19.76 -7.91 9.36
CA TYR A 369 19.31 -6.98 10.41
C TYR A 369 17.79 -6.99 10.61
N PHE A 370 17.04 -7.19 9.54
CA PHE A 370 15.58 -7.16 9.53
C PHE A 370 15.02 -8.30 8.67
N PRO A 371 15.07 -9.55 9.13
CA PRO A 371 14.66 -10.72 8.36
C PRO A 371 13.17 -10.67 7.97
N ASN A 372 12.33 -10.00 8.77
CA ASN A 372 10.90 -9.86 8.47
C ASN A 372 10.37 -8.46 8.77
N ASN A 373 9.12 -8.18 8.38
CA ASN A 373 8.48 -6.89 8.59
C ASN A 373 8.12 -6.61 10.05
N ILE A 374 7.93 -7.66 10.85
CA ILE A 374 7.61 -7.56 12.28
C ILE A 374 8.79 -6.97 13.04
N ASP A 375 10.01 -7.39 12.71
CA ASP A 375 11.24 -6.89 13.36
C ASP A 375 11.43 -5.39 13.11
N VAL A 376 11.12 -4.93 11.89
CA VAL A 376 11.14 -3.49 11.57
C VAL A 376 10.11 -2.73 12.41
N THR A 377 8.88 -3.24 12.46
CA THR A 377 7.80 -2.60 13.24
C THR A 377 8.16 -2.56 14.73
N ASN A 378 8.64 -3.66 15.29
CA ASN A 378 9.07 -3.74 16.70
C ASN A 378 10.19 -2.74 17.00
N LYS A 379 11.15 -2.57 16.07
CA LYS A 379 12.24 -1.60 16.23
C LYS A 379 11.73 -0.17 16.25
N ILE A 380 10.80 0.19 15.37
CA ILE A 380 10.20 1.52 15.33
C ILE A 380 9.40 1.78 16.61
N THR A 381 8.57 0.82 17.04
CA THR A 381 7.81 0.91 18.29
C THR A 381 8.73 1.06 19.51
N ALA A 382 9.86 0.33 19.55
CA ALA A 382 10.85 0.48 20.61
C ALA A 382 11.52 1.85 20.60
N CYS A 383 11.83 2.40 19.41
CA CYS A 383 12.37 3.76 19.29
C CYS A 383 11.36 4.80 19.77
N GLU A 384 10.09 4.68 19.38
CA GLU A 384 9.02 5.57 19.86
C GLU A 384 8.87 5.52 21.39
N ALA A 385 8.92 4.33 21.99
CA ALA A 385 8.86 4.18 23.45
C ALA A 385 10.03 4.85 24.19
N ASN A 386 11.19 5.00 23.54
CA ASN A 386 12.39 5.66 24.05
C ASN A 386 12.54 7.12 23.59
N ASP A 387 11.49 7.71 23.04
CA ASP A 387 11.49 9.08 22.47
C ASP A 387 12.56 9.32 21.39
N GLN A 388 12.91 8.26 20.65
CA GLN A 388 13.85 8.30 19.55
C GLN A 388 13.13 8.44 18.20
N LYS A 389 13.70 9.26 17.31
CA LYS A 389 13.21 9.45 15.95
C LYS A 389 13.82 8.40 15.02
N THR A 390 13.08 7.96 13.99
CA THR A 390 13.60 7.00 12.99
C THR A 390 13.51 7.53 11.56
N LEU A 391 14.48 7.17 10.74
CA LEU A 391 14.46 7.34 9.30
C LEU A 391 14.61 5.97 8.63
N THR A 392 13.52 5.45 8.11
CA THR A 392 13.47 4.16 7.40
C THR A 392 13.82 4.37 5.94
N LEU A 393 14.82 3.65 5.42
CA LEU A 393 15.22 3.66 4.02
C LEU A 393 14.68 2.42 3.32
N THR A 394 13.88 2.61 2.26
CA THR A 394 13.25 1.52 1.52
C THR A 394 13.14 1.80 0.03
N VAL A 395 12.89 0.76 -0.75
CA VAL A 395 12.50 0.87 -2.18
C VAL A 395 11.02 0.56 -2.32
N ASN A 396 10.61 -0.65 -1.96
CA ASN A 396 9.22 -1.12 -2.01
C ASN A 396 8.83 -1.92 -0.76
N ARG A 397 9.81 -2.35 0.03
CA ARG A 397 9.55 -3.15 1.22
C ARG A 397 8.70 -2.38 2.21
N MET A 398 7.68 -3.04 2.76
CA MET A 398 6.68 -2.48 3.67
C MET A 398 5.78 -1.38 3.07
N LEU A 399 6.01 -0.92 1.83
CA LEU A 399 5.09 0.00 1.16
C LEU A 399 3.81 -0.70 0.68
N THR A 400 3.83 -2.03 0.61
CA THR A 400 2.67 -2.86 0.30
C THR A 400 2.48 -3.93 1.38
N GLY A 401 1.26 -4.08 1.90
CA GLY A 401 0.89 -5.16 2.83
C GLY A 401 1.25 -4.99 4.30
N ALA A 402 2.23 -4.17 4.67
CA ALA A 402 2.60 -3.93 6.05
C ALA A 402 1.87 -2.72 6.67
N THR A 403 1.71 -2.71 7.99
CA THR A 403 1.15 -1.58 8.73
C THR A 403 2.17 -1.11 9.77
N VAL A 404 2.60 0.14 9.66
CA VAL A 404 3.45 0.83 10.64
C VAL A 404 2.69 2.09 11.08
N PRO A 405 1.96 2.02 12.19
CA PRO A 405 1.13 3.14 12.65
C PRO A 405 1.94 4.41 12.92
N GLU A 406 3.18 4.25 13.38
CA GLU A 406 4.07 5.33 13.78
C GLU A 406 4.54 6.19 12.59
N TRP A 407 4.62 5.66 11.36
CA TRP A 407 5.06 6.45 10.21
C TRP A 407 4.18 7.68 10.00
N ASP A 408 4.76 8.84 10.18
CA ASP A 408 4.10 10.14 10.07
C ASP A 408 4.54 10.95 8.84
N THR A 409 5.71 10.67 8.30
CA THR A 409 6.29 11.42 7.17
C THR A 409 6.86 10.48 6.13
N MET A 410 6.57 10.76 4.86
CA MET A 410 7.19 10.09 3.71
C MET A 410 7.92 11.08 2.84
N ILE A 411 9.18 10.78 2.53
CA ILE A 411 10.00 11.49 1.57
C ILE A 411 10.10 10.59 0.32
N TYR A 412 9.49 11.03 -0.79
CA TYR A 412 9.43 10.22 -2.00
C TYR A 412 10.48 10.71 -3.01
N LEU A 413 11.58 9.96 -3.13
CA LEU A 413 12.78 10.26 -3.94
C LEU A 413 12.94 9.33 -5.15
N LYS A 414 11.89 8.66 -5.56
CA LYS A 414 11.90 7.71 -6.66
C LYS A 414 10.99 8.23 -7.77
N ASP A 415 11.43 8.08 -9.03
CA ASP A 415 10.53 8.25 -10.16
C ASP A 415 9.60 7.05 -10.25
N THR A 416 8.32 7.31 -10.43
CA THR A 416 7.34 6.29 -10.78
C THR A 416 6.28 6.88 -11.68
N ALA A 417 5.95 6.15 -12.72
CA ALA A 417 4.85 6.46 -13.60
C ALA A 417 3.56 5.73 -13.18
N SER A 418 3.64 4.80 -12.21
CA SER A 418 2.52 4.02 -11.71
C SER A 418 1.77 4.75 -10.60
N PRO A 419 0.55 5.31 -10.85
CA PRO A 419 -0.30 5.87 -9.79
C PRO A 419 -0.62 4.86 -8.71
N GLN A 420 -0.69 3.58 -9.09
CA GLN A 420 -0.95 2.50 -8.16
C GLN A 420 0.18 2.33 -7.14
N GLU A 421 1.44 2.25 -7.61
CA GLU A 421 2.62 2.14 -6.74
C GLU A 421 2.71 3.35 -5.80
N TYR A 422 2.54 4.54 -6.37
CA TYR A 422 2.55 5.79 -5.62
C TYR A 422 1.48 5.82 -4.53
N ASP A 423 0.23 5.50 -4.87
CA ASP A 423 -0.87 5.49 -3.90
C ASP A 423 -0.70 4.43 -2.82
N GLN A 424 -0.21 3.25 -3.18
CA GLN A 424 0.05 2.20 -2.19
C GLN A 424 1.10 2.64 -1.17
N ALA A 425 2.16 3.33 -1.61
CA ALA A 425 3.14 3.91 -0.73
C ALA A 425 2.53 4.99 0.16
N VAL A 426 1.86 5.97 -0.44
CA VAL A 426 1.27 7.11 0.27
C VAL A 426 0.22 6.68 1.30
N PHE A 427 -0.58 5.66 1.00
CA PHE A 427 -1.58 5.13 1.93
C PHE A 427 -0.96 4.55 3.22
N ARG A 428 0.33 4.23 3.25
CA ARG A 428 1.00 3.79 4.49
C ARG A 428 1.03 4.87 5.55
N LEU A 429 1.07 6.13 5.17
CA LEU A 429 0.98 7.24 6.11
C LEU A 429 -0.40 7.37 6.76
N GLN A 430 -1.46 6.88 6.11
CA GLN A 430 -2.85 7.05 6.53
C GLN A 430 -3.32 5.98 7.53
N ASN A 431 -2.43 5.16 8.06
CA ASN A 431 -2.75 4.26 9.15
C ASN A 431 -3.06 5.06 10.43
N GLN A 432 -4.13 4.66 11.12
CA GLN A 432 -4.44 5.21 12.43
C GLN A 432 -3.33 4.87 13.43
N TYR A 433 -2.99 5.84 14.28
CA TYR A 433 -2.13 5.63 15.43
C TYR A 433 -2.82 6.17 16.67
N VAL A 434 -3.52 5.29 17.37
CA VAL A 434 -4.32 5.59 18.55
C VAL A 434 -3.75 4.78 19.72
N ARG A 435 -3.53 5.44 20.85
CA ARG A 435 -3.19 4.80 22.13
C ARG A 435 -4.36 4.91 23.07
N GLU A 436 -4.65 3.83 23.75
CA GLU A 436 -5.62 3.76 24.83
C GLU A 436 -4.88 3.93 26.17
N MET A 437 -5.35 4.83 26.99
CA MET A 437 -4.81 5.11 28.31
C MET A 437 -5.95 5.15 29.32
N THR A 438 -5.64 4.86 30.57
CA THR A 438 -6.59 4.97 31.67
C THR A 438 -6.38 6.31 32.36
N ASP A 439 -7.45 7.09 32.52
CA ASP A 439 -7.41 8.33 33.31
C ASP A 439 -7.24 8.05 34.80
N GLY A 440 -6.98 9.09 35.59
CA GLY A 440 -6.86 8.97 37.06
C GLY A 440 -8.13 8.50 37.80
N LYS A 441 -9.25 8.33 37.07
CA LYS A 441 -10.53 7.82 37.58
C LYS A 441 -10.86 6.41 37.10
N GLY A 442 -9.98 5.79 36.30
CA GLY A 442 -10.15 4.45 35.76
C GLY A 442 -10.92 4.36 34.43
N HIS A 443 -11.26 5.50 33.80
CA HIS A 443 -11.92 5.50 32.49
C HIS A 443 -10.89 5.32 31.38
N SER A 444 -11.27 4.56 30.37
CA SER A 444 -10.47 4.43 29.14
C SER A 444 -10.62 5.68 28.26
N ILE A 445 -9.49 6.30 27.92
CA ILE A 445 -9.40 7.46 27.02
C ILE A 445 -8.52 7.07 25.84
N LYS A 446 -8.94 7.42 24.62
CA LYS A 446 -8.13 7.19 23.42
C LYS A 446 -7.49 8.49 22.94
N TYR A 447 -6.20 8.42 22.66
CA TYR A 447 -5.42 9.54 22.14
C TYR A 447 -5.02 9.29 20.70
N CYS A 448 -5.30 10.26 19.82
CA CYS A 448 -4.77 10.26 18.46
C CYS A 448 -3.30 10.71 18.51
N MET A 449 -2.39 9.73 18.38
CA MET A 449 -0.95 9.98 18.43
C MET A 449 -0.42 10.63 17.15
N LYS A 450 -1.15 10.53 16.05
CA LYS A 450 -0.79 11.01 14.72
C LYS A 450 -1.96 11.74 14.07
N PRO A 451 -2.26 12.98 14.47
CA PRO A 451 -3.37 13.75 13.89
C PRO A 451 -3.10 14.20 12.45
N GLN A 452 -1.84 14.34 12.08
CA GLN A 452 -1.41 14.75 10.74
C GLN A 452 -0.28 13.85 10.23
N THR A 453 -0.16 13.78 8.91
CA THR A 453 0.96 13.15 8.20
C THR A 453 1.48 14.06 7.11
N LEU A 454 2.76 13.89 6.77
CA LEU A 454 3.43 14.71 5.78
C LEU A 454 3.95 13.84 4.61
N LEU A 455 3.52 14.19 3.41
CA LEU A 455 4.09 13.64 2.19
C LEU A 455 4.93 14.73 1.51
N VAL A 456 6.22 14.45 1.32
CA VAL A 456 7.16 15.30 0.61
C VAL A 456 7.52 14.63 -0.71
N ASP A 457 7.08 15.19 -1.82
CA ASP A 457 7.31 14.66 -3.16
C ASP A 457 8.23 15.59 -3.95
N PHE A 458 9.42 15.10 -4.30
CA PHE A 458 10.45 15.88 -4.99
C PHE A 458 10.30 15.87 -6.52
N GLU A 459 9.41 15.05 -7.10
CA GLU A 459 9.18 15.09 -8.54
C GLU A 459 8.14 16.16 -8.86
N PRO A 460 8.53 17.20 -9.64
CA PRO A 460 7.65 18.33 -9.94
C PRO A 460 6.39 17.91 -10.68
N GLY A 461 5.23 18.32 -10.16
CA GLY A 461 3.94 18.10 -10.80
C GLY A 461 3.39 16.66 -10.71
N ARG A 462 4.12 15.69 -10.16
CA ARG A 462 3.64 14.29 -10.05
C ARG A 462 2.30 14.20 -9.33
N MET A 463 2.16 14.87 -8.20
CA MET A 463 0.90 14.84 -7.45
C MET A 463 -0.29 15.28 -8.28
N PHE A 464 -0.13 16.31 -9.11
CA PHE A 464 -1.19 16.81 -9.98
C PHE A 464 -1.49 15.85 -11.12
N ARG A 465 -0.46 15.33 -11.80
CA ARG A 465 -0.64 14.33 -12.88
C ARG A 465 -1.32 13.06 -12.36
N MET A 466 -0.93 12.57 -11.18
CA MET A 466 -1.56 11.41 -10.56
C MET A 466 -3.02 11.67 -10.21
N GLN A 467 -3.35 12.85 -9.71
CA GLN A 467 -4.72 13.22 -9.39
C GLN A 467 -5.58 13.36 -10.65
N GLU A 468 -5.04 13.96 -11.69
CA GLU A 468 -5.72 14.10 -12.99
C GLU A 468 -6.02 12.72 -13.60
N ALA A 469 -5.02 11.83 -13.65
CA ALA A 469 -5.18 10.48 -14.15
C ALA A 469 -6.27 9.71 -13.37
N LYS A 470 -6.29 9.81 -12.04
CA LYS A 470 -7.34 9.22 -11.20
C LYS A 470 -8.72 9.76 -11.54
N SER A 471 -8.85 11.08 -11.64
CA SER A 471 -10.14 11.73 -11.95
C SER A 471 -10.68 11.28 -13.29
N GLN A 472 -9.83 11.16 -14.30
CA GLN A 472 -10.23 10.67 -15.63
C GLN A 472 -10.76 9.23 -15.55
N ILE A 473 -10.03 8.33 -14.89
CA ILE A 473 -10.43 6.94 -14.74
C ILE A 473 -11.76 6.81 -13.98
N TYR A 474 -11.91 7.54 -12.89
CA TYR A 474 -13.11 7.44 -12.06
C TYR A 474 -14.34 8.05 -12.72
N ASN A 475 -14.20 9.17 -13.41
CA ASN A 475 -15.31 9.83 -14.11
C ASN A 475 -15.88 8.96 -15.24
N VAL A 476 -15.05 8.14 -15.88
CA VAL A 476 -15.51 7.20 -16.92
C VAL A 476 -16.25 5.99 -16.33
N ASN A 477 -15.78 5.47 -15.18
CA ASN A 477 -16.21 4.19 -14.65
C ASN A 477 -17.21 4.30 -13.48
N THR A 478 -17.43 5.48 -12.91
CA THR A 478 -18.34 5.69 -11.78
C THR A 478 -19.17 6.96 -11.94
N ASP A 479 -20.32 7.02 -11.25
CA ASP A 479 -21.14 8.24 -11.19
C ASP A 479 -20.69 9.22 -10.09
N LYS A 480 -19.64 8.90 -9.36
CA LYS A 480 -19.03 9.82 -8.37
C LYS A 480 -18.20 10.87 -9.11
N ARG A 481 -18.70 12.08 -9.16
CA ARG A 481 -18.01 13.27 -9.69
C ARG A 481 -17.22 13.96 -8.58
#